data_5737d7e3424aa5a28745ccac63bb9319
#
_entry.id   5737d7e3424aa5a28745ccac63bb9319
#
_cell.length_a   1.000
_cell.length_b   1.000
_cell.length_c   1.000
_cell.angle_alpha   90.00
_cell.angle_beta   90.00
_cell.angle_gamma   90.00
#
_symmetry.space_group_name_H-M   'P 1'
#
loop_
_entity.id
_entity.type
_entity.pdbx_description
1 polymer ?
#
loop_
_entity_poly.entity_id
_entity_poly.type
_entity_poly.pdbx_seq_one_letter_code
_entity_poly.pdbx_strand_id
1 'polypeptide(L)'
;MKNILSMSLAAKQRIDRFYEGMDRLLDKINQLDMVKGIRSYIDRLIDVFNQISNKLVFLLLTSYALIFTFVSFNLINFQSRSYDYVFHLSRIVGLAESIEHWDLLPNLNFLFAFGTGYASPMFYGNWQFYPSAIVYMMTNDGNLAYSIFAFLITLGTSLTSYIVVSKIVKNKLTGIVVALTIPCYYTLFGFGMTMVVPLVPILIYSIYRVLYLNKKNPLYLGIVVALLIQTHILSTIILAIFSAVFLCLNYKRITLEKIISFVFSILFALCLSAGYIFQYLEQVSSQKFFFTWTARNFPVNVKDTFLVPFPFQADRYGFYKPFTPLEWPIHQFVRDGLFYASMMVILFYRRLGSLSKTIFWTCWILYFSATSLLPWNSVLKYTFLGSMQYSGRLLFFIPLLFLFFLAVTNRNGFFSIVLCLLTLSFYFNHVVPQFDTSSKNYKQMRDDNKKNEKLLKSVYKGDKSKYIDPVGDEYYNLDINNQDIRLPQFTEFQTGKDVKISTIKKRYNLLEFDIEVPDDKKETTISIPMIWYKGYRAEYSKGAEGSQPVLKQRAFTESELKENKKDRKPTVSEKVLNDGKIYLSIRNSGHVKVSYHKTFIQYLGFMIEWISWILVFFIFKQKYSKNKEQFPS
;
A
#
# COMPACT_ATOMS: atom_id res chain seq x y z
N MET A 1 -0.81 13.21 48.89
CA MET A 1 -1.93 13.56 48.00
C MET A 1 -2.26 15.06 47.98
N LYS A 2 -2.46 15.77 49.13
CA LYS A 2 -2.71 17.23 49.14
C LYS A 2 -1.63 18.06 48.44
N ASN A 3 -0.36 17.76 48.61
CA ASN A 3 0.76 18.49 47.97
C ASN A 3 0.82 18.25 46.44
N ILE A 4 0.47 17.07 45.96
CA ILE A 4 0.41 16.78 44.51
C ILE A 4 -0.79 17.51 43.87
N LEU A 5 -1.92 17.58 44.54
CA LEU A 5 -3.09 18.33 44.09
C LEU A 5 -2.84 19.85 44.07
N SER A 6 -2.14 20.42 45.09
CA SER A 6 -1.80 21.84 45.12
C SER A 6 -0.76 22.21 44.06
N MET A 7 0.24 21.36 43.79
CA MET A 7 1.19 21.53 42.69
C MET A 7 0.48 21.48 41.32
N SER A 8 -0.48 20.57 41.14
CA SER A 8 -1.30 20.47 39.94
C SER A 8 -2.15 21.74 39.73
N LEU A 9 -2.72 22.29 40.78
CA LEU A 9 -3.51 23.52 40.72
C LEU A 9 -2.67 24.75 40.36
N ALA A 10 -1.49 24.89 40.97
CA ALA A 10 -0.55 25.97 40.67
C ALA A 10 0.00 25.88 39.24
N ALA A 11 0.31 24.69 38.77
CA ALA A 11 0.73 24.45 37.37
C ALA A 11 -0.40 24.82 36.40
N LYS A 12 -1.62 24.43 36.71
CA LYS A 12 -2.80 24.79 35.88
C LYS A 12 -2.99 26.31 35.80
N GLN A 13 -2.90 27.02 36.93
CA GLN A 13 -3.02 28.47 36.97
C GLN A 13 -1.88 29.19 36.21
N ARG A 14 -0.65 28.65 36.22
CA ARG A 14 0.46 29.18 35.39
C ARG A 14 0.19 28.99 33.89
N ILE A 15 -0.26 27.82 33.51
CA ILE A 15 -0.64 27.51 32.12
C ILE A 15 -1.78 28.43 31.69
N ASP A 16 -2.80 28.61 32.51
CA ASP A 16 -3.94 29.49 32.19
C ASP A 16 -3.49 30.94 31.99
N ARG A 17 -2.62 31.49 32.87
CA ARG A 17 -2.05 32.83 32.72
C ARG A 17 -1.19 32.96 31.45
N PHE A 18 -0.41 31.95 31.11
CA PHE A 18 0.37 31.93 29.86
C PHE A 18 -0.54 32.07 28.65
N TYR A 19 -1.61 31.25 28.54
CA TYR A 19 -2.52 31.33 27.43
C TYR A 19 -3.33 32.63 27.38
N GLU A 20 -3.72 33.20 28.50
CA GLU A 20 -4.33 34.54 28.54
C GLU A 20 -3.39 35.63 28.04
N GLY A 21 -2.09 35.53 28.37
CA GLY A 21 -1.07 36.41 27.82
C GLY A 21 -0.92 36.26 26.31
N MET A 22 -0.86 35.02 25.83
CA MET A 22 -0.77 34.70 24.40
C MET A 22 -2.00 35.15 23.62
N ASP A 23 -3.20 34.93 24.18
CA ASP A 23 -4.44 35.38 23.55
C ASP A 23 -4.49 36.91 23.40
N ARG A 24 -4.08 37.65 24.45
CA ARG A 24 -3.94 39.13 24.37
C ARG A 24 -2.93 39.57 23.34
N LEU A 25 -1.79 38.90 23.23
CA LEU A 25 -0.77 39.17 22.21
C LEU A 25 -1.29 38.92 20.79
N LEU A 26 -1.92 37.79 20.57
CA LEU A 26 -2.51 37.45 19.27
C LEU A 26 -3.60 38.42 18.87
N ASP A 27 -4.41 38.87 19.82
CA ASP A 27 -5.47 39.87 19.54
C ASP A 27 -4.85 41.23 19.18
N LYS A 28 -3.78 41.64 19.85
CA LYS A 28 -3.00 42.86 19.45
C LYS A 28 -2.40 42.71 18.07
N ILE A 29 -1.80 41.57 17.73
CA ILE A 29 -1.23 41.32 16.40
C ILE A 29 -2.35 41.38 15.33
N ASN A 30 -3.51 40.80 15.60
CA ASN A 30 -4.66 40.85 14.69
C ASN A 30 -5.23 42.26 14.48
N GLN A 31 -4.95 43.20 15.38
CA GLN A 31 -5.38 44.57 15.27
C GLN A 31 -4.42 45.44 14.46
N LEU A 32 -3.20 44.98 14.16
CA LEU A 32 -2.25 45.69 13.32
C LEU A 32 -2.83 45.90 11.91
N ASP A 33 -2.73 47.12 11.37
CA ASP A 33 -3.30 47.45 10.07
C ASP A 33 -2.68 46.66 8.94
N MET A 34 -1.41 46.34 9.02
CA MET A 34 -0.74 45.45 8.08
C MET A 34 -1.39 44.05 8.08
N VAL A 35 -1.70 43.50 9.26
CA VAL A 35 -2.33 42.18 9.39
C VAL A 35 -3.77 42.21 8.87
N LYS A 36 -4.52 43.28 9.16
CA LYS A 36 -5.87 43.51 8.61
C LYS A 36 -5.82 43.63 7.09
N GLY A 37 -4.84 44.36 6.52
CA GLY A 37 -4.66 44.48 5.08
C GLY A 37 -4.39 43.14 4.40
N ILE A 38 -3.45 42.35 4.94
CA ILE A 38 -3.14 41.02 4.45
C ILE A 38 -4.39 40.11 4.52
N ARG A 39 -5.12 40.15 5.63
CA ARG A 39 -6.34 39.39 5.80
C ARG A 39 -7.40 39.74 4.77
N SER A 40 -7.67 41.04 4.56
CA SER A 40 -8.62 41.51 3.55
C SER A 40 -8.25 41.07 2.14
N TYR A 41 -6.95 41.05 1.82
CA TYR A 41 -6.47 40.52 0.54
C TYR A 41 -6.71 39.00 0.39
N ILE A 42 -6.41 38.23 1.45
CA ILE A 42 -6.64 36.79 1.48
C ILE A 42 -8.14 36.48 1.36
N ASP A 43 -9.00 37.19 2.09
CA ASP A 43 -10.45 37.02 2.03
C ASP A 43 -10.98 37.25 0.61
N ARG A 44 -10.50 38.30 -0.08
CA ARG A 44 -10.82 38.55 -1.51
C ARG A 44 -10.34 37.40 -2.41
N LEU A 45 -9.15 36.86 -2.20
CA LEU A 45 -8.67 35.71 -2.96
C LEU A 45 -9.57 34.48 -2.72
N ILE A 46 -9.96 34.22 -1.47
CA ILE A 46 -10.87 33.12 -1.12
C ILE A 46 -12.19 33.28 -1.86
N ASP A 47 -12.77 34.48 -1.88
CA ASP A 47 -14.03 34.76 -2.56
C ASP A 47 -13.93 34.52 -4.07
N VAL A 48 -12.86 34.97 -4.71
CA VAL A 48 -12.59 34.70 -6.14
C VAL A 48 -12.50 33.22 -6.40
N PHE A 49 -11.72 32.48 -5.61
CA PHE A 49 -11.57 31.02 -5.80
C PHE A 49 -12.86 30.26 -5.48
N ASN A 50 -13.69 30.71 -4.53
CA ASN A 50 -14.97 30.08 -4.24
C ASN A 50 -15.97 30.23 -5.40
N GLN A 51 -15.85 31.27 -6.24
CA GLN A 51 -16.67 31.47 -7.43
C GLN A 51 -16.22 30.60 -8.62
N ILE A 52 -14.98 30.11 -8.63
CA ILE A 52 -14.49 29.24 -9.71
C ILE A 52 -15.36 27.98 -9.83
N SER A 53 -15.76 27.64 -11.06
CA SER A 53 -16.53 26.44 -11.32
C SER A 53 -15.75 25.17 -10.97
N ASN A 54 -16.44 24.15 -10.48
CA ASN A 54 -15.79 22.86 -10.20
C ASN A 54 -15.21 22.21 -11.45
N LYS A 55 -15.74 22.50 -12.65
CA LYS A 55 -15.18 22.02 -13.93
C LYS A 55 -13.79 22.60 -14.17
N LEU A 56 -13.60 23.91 -13.90
CA LEU A 56 -12.30 24.55 -14.06
C LEU A 56 -11.28 24.02 -13.03
N VAL A 57 -11.71 23.80 -11.79
CA VAL A 57 -10.84 23.18 -10.76
C VAL A 57 -10.44 21.75 -11.18
N PHE A 58 -11.38 20.96 -11.72
CA PHE A 58 -11.06 19.64 -12.23
C PHE A 58 -10.03 19.69 -13.37
N LEU A 59 -10.20 20.62 -14.32
CA LEU A 59 -9.23 20.82 -15.40
C LEU A 59 -7.86 21.21 -14.86
N LEU A 60 -7.79 22.15 -13.91
CA LEU A 60 -6.55 22.57 -13.25
C LEU A 60 -5.82 21.38 -12.61
N LEU A 61 -6.53 20.58 -11.81
CA LEU A 61 -5.94 19.44 -11.12
C LEU A 61 -5.51 18.31 -12.08
N THR A 62 -6.26 18.13 -13.17
CA THR A 62 -5.88 17.18 -14.23
C THR A 62 -4.61 17.64 -14.96
N SER A 63 -4.54 18.92 -15.35
CA SER A 63 -3.35 19.50 -15.97
C SER A 63 -2.14 19.43 -15.05
N TYR A 64 -2.33 19.75 -13.76
CA TYR A 64 -1.28 19.59 -12.75
C TYR A 64 -0.79 18.13 -12.67
N ALA A 65 -1.69 17.16 -12.57
CA ALA A 65 -1.32 15.75 -12.48
C ALA A 65 -0.55 15.27 -13.72
N LEU A 66 -0.94 15.74 -14.92
CA LEU A 66 -0.23 15.43 -16.17
C LEU A 66 1.20 16.01 -16.15
N ILE A 67 1.34 17.30 -15.83
CA ILE A 67 2.65 17.98 -15.79
C ILE A 67 3.53 17.35 -14.70
N PHE A 68 2.96 17.12 -13.51
CA PHE A 68 3.68 16.54 -12.39
C PHE A 68 4.20 15.13 -12.72
N THR A 69 3.36 14.28 -13.34
CA THR A 69 3.77 12.95 -13.74
C THR A 69 4.81 12.99 -14.85
N PHE A 70 4.62 13.83 -15.86
CA PHE A 70 5.60 14.00 -16.94
C PHE A 70 6.97 14.42 -16.39
N VAL A 71 7.03 15.42 -15.53
CA VAL A 71 8.27 15.87 -14.88
C VAL A 71 8.87 14.74 -14.06
N SER A 72 8.08 14.08 -13.21
CA SER A 72 8.58 13.03 -12.31
C SER A 72 9.15 11.83 -13.06
N PHE A 73 8.50 11.39 -14.14
CA PHE A 73 8.91 10.20 -14.89
C PHE A 73 9.93 10.48 -15.99
N ASN A 74 9.75 11.53 -16.78
CA ASN A 74 10.59 11.75 -17.97
C ASN A 74 11.80 12.65 -17.68
N LEU A 75 11.71 13.57 -16.73
CA LEU A 75 12.81 14.48 -16.42
C LEU A 75 13.61 14.03 -15.19
N ILE A 76 12.92 13.63 -14.10
CA ILE A 76 13.59 13.26 -12.83
C ILE A 76 13.84 11.76 -12.73
N ASN A 77 13.12 10.93 -13.50
CA ASN A 77 13.17 9.46 -13.46
C ASN A 77 13.00 8.90 -12.03
N PHE A 78 11.94 9.28 -11.32
CA PHE A 78 11.67 8.78 -9.97
C PHE A 78 11.54 7.26 -9.91
N GLN A 79 11.05 6.62 -10.97
CA GLN A 79 10.98 5.17 -11.07
C GLN A 79 12.34 4.49 -10.88
N SER A 80 13.45 5.12 -11.33
CA SER A 80 14.80 4.57 -11.17
C SER A 80 15.25 4.50 -9.71
N ARG A 81 14.55 5.17 -8.82
CA ARG A 81 14.88 5.30 -7.39
C ARG A 81 14.02 4.42 -6.50
N SER A 82 13.03 3.73 -7.07
CA SER A 82 12.15 2.82 -6.34
C SER A 82 12.61 1.39 -6.50
N TYR A 83 12.92 0.71 -5.39
CA TYR A 83 13.28 -0.70 -5.39
C TYR A 83 12.15 -1.60 -5.91
N ASP A 84 10.89 -1.23 -5.65
CA ASP A 84 9.71 -2.02 -6.05
C ASP A 84 9.19 -1.67 -7.45
N TYR A 85 9.86 -0.77 -8.19
CA TYR A 85 9.41 -0.37 -9.52
C TYR A 85 9.28 -1.56 -10.47
N VAL A 86 10.33 -2.40 -10.55
CA VAL A 86 10.34 -3.58 -11.43
C VAL A 86 9.28 -4.58 -11.01
N PHE A 87 9.07 -4.77 -9.72
CA PHE A 87 8.02 -5.63 -9.20
C PHE A 87 6.63 -5.17 -9.65
N HIS A 88 6.30 -3.88 -9.48
CA HIS A 88 5.01 -3.36 -9.90
C HIS A 88 4.84 -3.29 -11.42
N LEU A 89 5.92 -2.98 -12.17
CA LEU A 89 5.89 -3.05 -13.63
C LEU A 89 5.62 -4.49 -14.10
N SER A 90 6.25 -5.47 -13.49
CA SER A 90 6.01 -6.88 -13.81
C SER A 90 4.56 -7.29 -13.52
N ARG A 91 3.93 -6.74 -12.47
CA ARG A 91 2.50 -6.96 -12.19
C ARG A 91 1.61 -6.37 -13.29
N ILE A 92 1.95 -5.18 -13.79
CA ILE A 92 1.23 -4.56 -14.94
C ILE A 92 1.35 -5.45 -16.17
N VAL A 93 2.56 -5.90 -16.48
CA VAL A 93 2.83 -6.75 -17.67
C VAL A 93 2.16 -8.12 -17.54
N GLY A 94 2.23 -8.74 -16.35
CA GLY A 94 1.56 -10.00 -16.09
C GLY A 94 0.04 -9.91 -16.13
N LEU A 95 -0.53 -8.77 -15.71
CA LEU A 95 -1.96 -8.50 -15.86
C LEU A 95 -2.33 -8.31 -17.34
N ALA A 96 -1.48 -7.66 -18.13
CA ALA A 96 -1.68 -7.52 -19.56
C ALA A 96 -1.73 -8.90 -20.26
N GLU A 97 -0.78 -9.80 -19.94
CA GLU A 97 -0.80 -11.20 -20.43
C GLU A 97 -2.09 -11.92 -20.02
N SER A 98 -2.52 -11.76 -18.78
CA SER A 98 -3.75 -12.39 -18.30
C SER A 98 -4.98 -11.91 -19.06
N ILE A 99 -5.09 -10.60 -19.33
CA ILE A 99 -6.21 -10.02 -20.11
C ILE A 99 -6.22 -10.55 -21.54
N GLU A 100 -5.07 -10.70 -22.20
CA GLU A 100 -4.96 -11.28 -23.55
C GLU A 100 -5.50 -12.72 -23.58
N HIS A 101 -5.37 -13.45 -22.48
CA HIS A 101 -5.90 -14.82 -22.35
C HIS A 101 -7.31 -14.88 -21.71
N TRP A 102 -8.01 -13.76 -21.63
CA TRP A 102 -9.36 -13.63 -21.03
C TRP A 102 -9.43 -14.02 -19.55
N ASP A 103 -8.30 -14.10 -18.86
CA ASP A 103 -8.26 -14.24 -17.41
C ASP A 103 -8.27 -12.86 -16.75
N LEU A 104 -9.48 -12.31 -16.57
CA LEU A 104 -9.68 -10.97 -16.02
C LEU A 104 -9.43 -10.89 -14.51
N LEU A 105 -9.38 -12.02 -13.82
CA LEU A 105 -9.11 -12.10 -12.37
C LEU A 105 -8.01 -13.13 -12.09
N PRO A 106 -6.76 -12.86 -12.55
CA PRO A 106 -5.68 -13.83 -12.42
C PRO A 106 -5.34 -14.11 -10.95
N ASN A 107 -5.01 -15.36 -10.68
CA ASN A 107 -4.48 -15.79 -9.39
C ASN A 107 -2.95 -15.82 -9.38
N LEU A 108 -2.36 -16.13 -10.53
CA LEU A 108 -0.92 -16.29 -10.71
C LEU A 108 -0.42 -15.39 -11.85
N ASN A 109 0.82 -14.96 -11.72
CA ASN A 109 1.56 -14.34 -12.81
C ASN A 109 2.55 -15.38 -13.35
N PHE A 110 2.34 -15.83 -14.58
CA PHE A 110 3.14 -16.88 -15.22
C PHE A 110 4.41 -16.36 -15.91
N LEU A 111 4.62 -15.04 -15.97
CA LEU A 111 5.86 -14.44 -16.45
C LEU A 111 6.95 -14.40 -15.37
N PHE A 112 6.56 -14.48 -14.10
CA PHE A 112 7.50 -14.47 -12.99
C PHE A 112 8.10 -15.84 -12.70
N ALA A 113 9.16 -15.83 -11.90
CA ALA A 113 9.76 -17.02 -11.34
C ALA A 113 10.19 -18.04 -12.42
N PHE A 114 10.83 -17.56 -13.47
CA PHE A 114 11.27 -18.40 -14.61
C PHE A 114 10.10 -19.19 -15.24
N GLY A 115 8.91 -18.61 -15.24
CA GLY A 115 7.70 -19.25 -15.78
C GLY A 115 7.11 -20.34 -14.89
N THR A 116 7.59 -20.52 -13.67
CA THR A 116 7.04 -21.51 -12.73
C THR A 116 5.75 -21.03 -12.07
N GLY A 117 5.42 -19.73 -12.21
CA GLY A 117 4.25 -19.09 -11.63
C GLY A 117 4.55 -18.36 -10.32
N TYR A 118 3.89 -17.23 -10.09
CA TYR A 118 4.04 -16.43 -8.88
C TYR A 118 2.72 -15.82 -8.42
N ALA A 119 2.40 -15.96 -7.16
CA ALA A 119 1.08 -15.66 -6.61
C ALA A 119 0.84 -14.18 -6.27
N SER A 120 1.61 -13.23 -6.82
CA SER A 120 1.41 -11.81 -6.50
C SER A 120 -0.04 -11.33 -6.64
N PRO A 121 -0.87 -11.76 -7.62
CA PRO A 121 -2.27 -11.32 -7.71
C PRO A 121 -3.16 -11.75 -6.53
N MET A 122 -2.82 -12.86 -5.87
CA MET A 122 -3.58 -13.34 -4.70
C MET A 122 -3.27 -12.56 -3.41
N PHE A 123 -2.10 -11.90 -3.34
CA PHE A 123 -1.61 -11.17 -2.17
C PHE A 123 -1.61 -9.67 -2.34
N TYR A 124 -1.67 -9.18 -3.58
CA TYR A 124 -1.77 -7.77 -3.96
C TYR A 124 -2.87 -7.58 -4.99
N GLY A 125 -3.87 -6.75 -4.68
CA GLY A 125 -4.94 -6.44 -5.63
C GLY A 125 -4.43 -5.70 -6.88
N ASN A 126 -4.98 -6.04 -8.04
CA ASN A 126 -4.58 -5.50 -9.33
C ASN A 126 -5.51 -4.40 -9.87
N TRP A 127 -6.60 -4.06 -9.17
CA TRP A 127 -7.65 -3.21 -9.71
C TRP A 127 -7.15 -1.84 -10.23
N GLN A 128 -6.12 -1.27 -9.62
CA GLN A 128 -5.53 0.01 -10.07
C GLN A 128 -4.67 -0.13 -11.32
N PHE A 129 -4.22 -1.34 -11.65
CA PHE A 129 -3.31 -1.57 -12.78
C PHE A 129 -4.02 -1.85 -14.11
N TYR A 130 -5.34 -2.09 -14.13
CA TYR A 130 -6.05 -2.39 -15.38
C TYR A 130 -5.85 -1.34 -16.48
N PRO A 131 -5.98 -0.01 -16.22
CA PRO A 131 -5.72 0.98 -17.26
C PRO A 131 -4.28 0.89 -17.80
N SER A 132 -3.31 0.67 -16.94
CA SER A 132 -1.89 0.55 -17.31
C SER A 132 -1.60 -0.73 -18.07
N ALA A 133 -2.24 -1.85 -17.70
CA ALA A 133 -2.13 -3.12 -18.41
C ALA A 133 -2.69 -3.01 -19.83
N ILE A 134 -3.83 -2.36 -20.02
CA ILE A 134 -4.41 -2.10 -21.34
C ILE A 134 -3.46 -1.24 -22.19
N VAL A 135 -2.88 -0.18 -21.61
CA VAL A 135 -1.88 0.65 -22.32
C VAL A 135 -0.65 -0.18 -22.69
N TYR A 136 -0.18 -1.06 -21.81
CA TYR A 136 0.94 -1.96 -22.10
C TYR A 136 0.64 -2.92 -23.26
N MET A 137 -0.55 -3.54 -23.26
CA MET A 137 -1.00 -4.40 -24.38
C MET A 137 -0.97 -3.66 -25.72
N MET A 138 -1.39 -2.39 -25.74
CA MET A 138 -1.46 -1.59 -26.98
C MET A 138 -0.08 -1.11 -27.45
N THR A 139 0.85 -0.81 -26.53
CA THR A 139 2.08 -0.08 -26.86
C THR A 139 3.36 -0.89 -26.66
N ASN A 140 3.32 -1.92 -25.85
CA ASN A 140 4.51 -2.65 -25.35
C ASN A 140 5.56 -1.71 -24.72
N ASP A 141 5.11 -0.59 -24.12
CA ASP A 141 5.96 0.41 -23.49
C ASP A 141 5.69 0.41 -21.97
N GLY A 142 6.65 -0.13 -21.21
CA GLY A 142 6.56 -0.24 -19.76
C GLY A 142 6.59 1.13 -19.05
N ASN A 143 7.38 2.07 -19.57
CA ASN A 143 7.46 3.39 -19.00
C ASN A 143 6.15 4.17 -19.17
N LEU A 144 5.55 4.11 -20.37
CA LEU A 144 4.26 4.72 -20.64
C LEU A 144 3.16 4.11 -19.77
N ALA A 145 3.08 2.77 -19.71
CA ALA A 145 2.10 2.06 -18.91
C ALA A 145 2.21 2.43 -17.41
N TYR A 146 3.43 2.50 -16.89
CA TYR A 146 3.66 2.90 -15.51
C TYR A 146 3.36 4.38 -15.27
N SER A 147 3.65 5.25 -16.25
CA SER A 147 3.31 6.68 -16.18
C SER A 147 1.81 6.90 -16.07
N ILE A 148 0.99 6.10 -16.76
CA ILE A 148 -0.49 6.13 -16.62
C ILE A 148 -0.90 5.79 -15.19
N PHE A 149 -0.30 4.75 -14.59
CA PHE A 149 -0.56 4.42 -13.19
C PHE A 149 -0.19 5.60 -12.26
N ALA A 150 1.00 6.17 -12.41
CA ALA A 150 1.44 7.30 -11.60
C ALA A 150 0.55 8.54 -11.79
N PHE A 151 0.10 8.79 -13.01
CA PHE A 151 -0.86 9.85 -13.31
C PHE A 151 -2.19 9.64 -12.57
N LEU A 152 -2.74 8.42 -12.62
CA LEU A 152 -4.01 8.11 -11.96
C LEU A 152 -3.90 8.23 -10.42
N ILE A 153 -2.78 7.81 -9.83
CA ILE A 153 -2.53 7.99 -8.39
C ILE A 153 -2.41 9.47 -8.04
N THR A 154 -1.68 10.25 -8.83
CA THR A 154 -1.52 11.70 -8.60
C THR A 154 -2.86 12.43 -8.74
N LEU A 155 -3.58 12.18 -9.82
CA LEU A 155 -4.90 12.78 -10.07
C LEU A 155 -5.90 12.39 -8.98
N GLY A 156 -5.97 11.09 -8.65
CA GLY A 156 -6.84 10.59 -7.59
C GLY A 156 -6.55 11.25 -6.24
N THR A 157 -5.26 11.37 -5.89
CA THR A 157 -4.82 12.05 -4.65
C THR A 157 -5.24 13.52 -4.64
N SER A 158 -5.01 14.24 -5.73
CA SER A 158 -5.38 15.66 -5.85
C SER A 158 -6.89 15.85 -5.79
N LEU A 159 -7.67 15.08 -6.56
CA LEU A 159 -9.13 15.19 -6.59
C LEU A 159 -9.78 14.87 -5.24
N THR A 160 -9.38 13.76 -4.62
CA THR A 160 -9.97 13.35 -3.34
C THR A 160 -9.61 14.33 -2.22
N SER A 161 -8.38 14.84 -2.21
CA SER A 161 -7.92 15.86 -1.26
C SER A 161 -8.70 17.16 -1.44
N TYR A 162 -8.85 17.65 -2.68
CA TYR A 162 -9.66 18.83 -2.99
C TYR A 162 -11.10 18.69 -2.50
N ILE A 163 -11.76 17.60 -2.90
CA ILE A 163 -13.17 17.37 -2.56
C ILE A 163 -13.35 17.31 -1.05
N VAL A 164 -12.48 16.59 -0.35
CA VAL A 164 -12.62 16.36 1.09
C VAL A 164 -12.29 17.64 1.88
N VAL A 165 -11.18 18.29 1.59
CA VAL A 165 -10.78 19.50 2.30
C VAL A 165 -11.79 20.61 2.07
N SER A 166 -12.20 20.84 0.81
CA SER A 166 -13.19 21.88 0.48
C SER A 166 -14.54 21.63 1.19
N LYS A 167 -14.96 20.37 1.36
CA LYS A 167 -16.20 20.03 2.10
C LYS A 167 -16.06 20.21 3.61
N ILE A 168 -14.90 19.94 4.19
CA ILE A 168 -14.68 20.11 5.64
C ILE A 168 -14.49 21.57 6.00
N VAL A 169 -13.65 22.28 5.25
CA VAL A 169 -13.25 23.68 5.54
C VAL A 169 -14.21 24.71 4.93
N LYS A 170 -15.01 24.31 3.94
CA LYS A 170 -15.89 25.17 3.13
C LYS A 170 -15.11 26.30 2.42
N ASN A 171 -13.92 25.99 1.93
CA ASN A 171 -13.04 26.92 1.25
C ASN A 171 -12.33 26.19 0.09
N LYS A 172 -12.62 26.59 -1.16
CA LYS A 172 -12.04 25.98 -2.36
C LYS A 172 -10.55 26.26 -2.51
N LEU A 173 -10.10 27.47 -2.16
CA LEU A 173 -8.69 27.82 -2.24
C LEU A 173 -7.84 26.89 -1.37
N THR A 174 -8.23 26.71 -0.10
CA THR A 174 -7.55 25.76 0.79
C THR A 174 -7.57 24.34 0.23
N GLY A 175 -8.71 23.91 -0.34
CA GLY A 175 -8.83 22.61 -1.00
C GLY A 175 -7.87 22.43 -2.18
N ILE A 176 -7.76 23.45 -3.05
CA ILE A 176 -6.84 23.45 -4.19
C ILE A 176 -5.38 23.38 -3.72
N VAL A 177 -5.01 24.24 -2.77
CA VAL A 177 -3.63 24.28 -2.25
C VAL A 177 -3.22 22.93 -1.67
N VAL A 178 -4.06 22.33 -0.84
CA VAL A 178 -3.78 20.98 -0.27
C VAL A 178 -3.70 19.92 -1.37
N ALA A 179 -4.59 19.98 -2.37
CA ALA A 179 -4.60 19.05 -3.49
C ALA A 179 -3.34 19.10 -4.36
N LEU A 180 -2.74 20.29 -4.50
CA LEU A 180 -1.47 20.47 -5.22
C LEU A 180 -0.27 20.07 -4.36
N THR A 181 -0.38 20.19 -3.04
CA THR A 181 0.72 19.95 -2.10
C THR A 181 0.94 18.47 -1.78
N ILE A 182 -0.13 17.71 -1.54
CA ILE A 182 -0.02 16.31 -1.09
C ILE A 182 0.79 15.44 -2.06
N PRO A 183 0.57 15.46 -3.39
CA PRO A 183 1.35 14.62 -4.31
C PRO A 183 2.85 14.82 -4.24
N CYS A 184 3.32 16.01 -3.85
CA CYS A 184 4.75 16.31 -3.73
C CYS A 184 5.46 15.44 -2.67
N TYR A 185 4.74 14.98 -1.65
CA TYR A 185 5.29 14.11 -0.62
C TYR A 185 5.19 12.62 -0.96
N TYR A 186 4.47 12.24 -2.01
CA TYR A 186 4.17 10.86 -2.37
C TYR A 186 4.60 10.53 -3.80
N THR A 187 5.84 10.87 -4.15
CA THR A 187 6.42 10.66 -5.48
C THR A 187 6.96 9.25 -5.71
N LEU A 188 6.93 8.40 -4.69
CA LEU A 188 7.45 7.04 -4.73
C LEU A 188 6.43 6.06 -5.31
N PHE A 189 6.15 6.20 -6.60
CA PHE A 189 5.12 5.38 -7.26
C PHE A 189 5.43 3.88 -7.30
N GLY A 190 6.70 3.48 -7.16
CA GLY A 190 7.09 2.08 -7.00
C GLY A 190 6.94 1.53 -5.59
N PHE A 191 6.41 2.31 -4.64
CA PHE A 191 6.21 1.88 -3.26
C PHE A 191 4.74 1.56 -3.00
N GLY A 192 4.43 0.33 -2.59
CA GLY A 192 3.04 -0.14 -2.44
C GLY A 192 2.16 0.74 -1.55
N MET A 193 2.74 1.41 -0.55
CA MET A 193 2.01 2.33 0.32
C MET A 193 1.51 3.59 -0.41
N THR A 194 2.17 4.01 -1.50
CA THR A 194 1.73 5.17 -2.30
C THR A 194 0.40 4.88 -3.03
N MET A 195 0.14 3.62 -3.34
CA MET A 195 -1.09 3.21 -4.04
C MET A 195 -2.37 3.53 -3.28
N VAL A 196 -2.33 3.60 -1.94
CA VAL A 196 -3.51 3.88 -1.11
C VAL A 196 -3.71 5.37 -0.83
N VAL A 197 -2.74 6.22 -1.13
CA VAL A 197 -2.80 7.67 -0.82
C VAL A 197 -4.08 8.35 -1.34
N PRO A 198 -4.59 8.05 -2.55
CA PRO A 198 -5.86 8.62 -3.02
C PRO A 198 -7.08 8.27 -2.15
N LEU A 199 -7.02 7.16 -1.44
CA LEU A 199 -8.12 6.66 -0.60
C LEU A 199 -8.12 7.28 0.81
N VAL A 200 -6.96 7.76 1.29
CA VAL A 200 -6.81 8.30 2.65
C VAL A 200 -7.70 9.51 2.92
N PRO A 201 -7.80 10.53 2.05
CA PRO A 201 -8.75 11.63 2.25
C PRO A 201 -10.19 11.16 2.38
N ILE A 202 -10.61 10.17 1.56
CA ILE A 202 -11.97 9.62 1.60
C ILE A 202 -12.21 8.88 2.93
N LEU A 203 -11.21 8.14 3.43
CA LEU A 203 -11.27 7.47 4.73
C LEU A 203 -11.49 8.50 5.86
N ILE A 204 -10.68 9.55 5.89
CA ILE A 204 -10.79 10.64 6.88
C ILE A 204 -12.18 11.26 6.83
N TYR A 205 -12.68 11.57 5.62
CA TYR A 205 -13.99 12.16 5.44
C TYR A 205 -15.13 11.22 5.85
N SER A 206 -15.00 9.93 5.58
CA SER A 206 -16.00 8.93 5.97
C SER A 206 -16.12 8.82 7.48
N ILE A 207 -15.00 8.80 8.21
CA ILE A 207 -14.99 8.84 9.68
C ILE A 207 -15.53 10.18 10.21
N TYR A 208 -15.11 11.29 9.60
CA TYR A 208 -15.61 12.63 9.95
C TYR A 208 -17.14 12.74 9.81
N ARG A 209 -17.69 12.20 8.74
CA ARG A 209 -19.17 12.17 8.53
C ARG A 209 -19.92 11.49 9.67
N VAL A 210 -19.44 10.36 10.13
CA VAL A 210 -20.06 9.62 11.23
C VAL A 210 -19.90 10.36 12.55
N LEU A 211 -18.68 10.82 12.89
CA LEU A 211 -18.39 11.41 14.19
C LEU A 211 -18.89 12.84 14.35
N TYR A 212 -18.72 13.69 13.33
CA TYR A 212 -18.96 15.13 13.43
C TYR A 212 -20.24 15.58 12.73
N LEU A 213 -20.65 14.91 11.61
CA LEU A 213 -21.86 15.25 10.88
C LEU A 213 -23.05 14.34 11.24
N ASN A 214 -22.86 13.39 12.12
CA ASN A 214 -23.87 12.41 12.55
C ASN A 214 -24.55 11.63 11.40
N LYS A 215 -23.81 11.43 10.28
CA LYS A 215 -24.31 10.71 9.10
C LYS A 215 -23.87 9.25 9.18
N LYS A 216 -24.79 8.39 9.65
CA LYS A 216 -24.53 7.00 10.03
C LYS A 216 -24.58 5.99 8.85
N ASN A 217 -24.55 6.43 7.60
CA ASN A 217 -24.59 5.52 6.46
C ASN A 217 -23.27 4.75 6.33
N PRO A 218 -23.27 3.40 6.47
CA PRO A 218 -22.06 2.57 6.48
C PRO A 218 -21.40 2.43 5.11
N LEU A 219 -22.11 2.69 4.00
CA LEU A 219 -21.64 2.45 2.63
C LEU A 219 -20.32 3.14 2.31
N TYR A 220 -20.19 4.44 2.63
CA TYR A 220 -19.00 5.20 2.24
C TYR A 220 -17.74 4.71 2.92
N LEU A 221 -17.83 4.40 4.21
CA LEU A 221 -16.69 3.84 4.95
C LEU A 221 -16.41 2.41 4.51
N GLY A 222 -17.44 1.60 4.30
CA GLY A 222 -17.31 0.22 3.83
C GLY A 222 -16.62 0.14 2.48
N ILE A 223 -17.02 0.98 1.51
CA ILE A 223 -16.39 1.01 0.18
C ILE A 223 -14.90 1.39 0.27
N VAL A 224 -14.56 2.46 0.99
CA VAL A 224 -13.16 2.88 1.06
C VAL A 224 -12.28 1.87 1.78
N VAL A 225 -12.79 1.22 2.83
CA VAL A 225 -12.06 0.16 3.54
C VAL A 225 -11.87 -1.07 2.64
N ALA A 226 -12.88 -1.47 1.86
CA ALA A 226 -12.75 -2.56 0.88
C ALA A 226 -11.67 -2.26 -0.16
N LEU A 227 -11.68 -1.06 -0.74
CA LEU A 227 -10.65 -0.63 -1.70
C LEU A 227 -9.26 -0.60 -1.07
N LEU A 228 -9.12 -0.20 0.19
CA LEU A 228 -7.86 -0.23 0.93
C LEU A 228 -7.35 -1.67 1.09
N ILE A 229 -8.21 -2.61 1.51
CA ILE A 229 -7.89 -4.04 1.65
C ILE A 229 -7.38 -4.60 0.32
N GLN A 230 -8.11 -4.35 -0.77
CA GLN A 230 -7.75 -4.84 -2.11
C GLN A 230 -6.54 -4.13 -2.72
N THR A 231 -6.13 -2.97 -2.21
CA THR A 231 -4.96 -2.25 -2.71
C THR A 231 -3.68 -2.71 -2.01
N HIS A 232 -3.62 -2.58 -0.68
CA HIS A 232 -2.41 -2.87 0.09
C HIS A 232 -2.74 -3.16 1.56
N ILE A 233 -2.70 -4.43 1.94
CA ILE A 233 -3.13 -4.89 3.27
C ILE A 233 -2.34 -4.23 4.42
N LEU A 234 -1.02 -4.07 4.27
CA LEU A 234 -0.19 -3.45 5.30
C LEU A 234 -0.56 -1.98 5.53
N SER A 235 -0.80 -1.21 4.47
CA SER A 235 -1.30 0.16 4.59
C SER A 235 -2.68 0.22 5.24
N THR A 236 -3.53 -0.76 4.95
CA THR A 236 -4.85 -0.88 5.58
C THR A 236 -4.73 -1.08 7.09
N ILE A 237 -3.79 -1.92 7.54
CA ILE A 237 -3.48 -2.11 8.97
C ILE A 237 -3.01 -0.79 9.61
N ILE A 238 -2.10 -0.06 8.97
CA ILE A 238 -1.61 1.24 9.47
C ILE A 238 -2.75 2.25 9.56
N LEU A 239 -3.61 2.33 8.54
CA LEU A 239 -4.76 3.23 8.53
C LEU A 239 -5.86 2.79 9.52
N ALA A 240 -5.97 1.50 9.84
CA ALA A 240 -6.83 1.02 10.92
C ALA A 240 -6.30 1.48 12.30
N ILE A 241 -4.98 1.43 12.54
CA ILE A 241 -4.35 1.97 13.75
C ILE A 241 -4.60 3.47 13.85
N PHE A 242 -4.37 4.22 12.76
CA PHE A 242 -4.72 5.64 12.69
C PHE A 242 -6.18 5.88 13.06
N SER A 243 -7.10 5.11 12.47
CA SER A 243 -8.53 5.25 12.73
C SER A 243 -8.88 4.94 14.19
N ALA A 244 -8.27 3.91 14.78
CA ALA A 244 -8.46 3.57 16.18
C ALA A 244 -8.00 4.69 17.11
N VAL A 245 -6.79 5.24 16.90
CA VAL A 245 -6.27 6.38 17.66
C VAL A 245 -7.21 7.59 17.53
N PHE A 246 -7.64 7.89 16.30
CA PHE A 246 -8.56 9.00 16.03
C PHE A 246 -9.91 8.81 16.74
N LEU A 247 -10.46 7.60 16.75
CA LEU A 247 -11.69 7.26 17.47
C LEU A 247 -11.51 7.38 18.98
N CYS A 248 -10.42 6.83 19.54
CA CYS A 248 -10.11 6.93 20.97
C CYS A 248 -10.04 8.39 21.44
N LEU A 249 -9.38 9.26 20.68
CA LEU A 249 -9.34 10.69 21.00
C LEU A 249 -10.70 11.40 20.91
N ASN A 250 -11.65 10.82 20.20
CA ASN A 250 -13.03 11.30 20.05
C ASN A 250 -14.05 10.49 20.85
N TYR A 251 -13.65 9.70 21.86
CA TYR A 251 -14.54 8.77 22.56
C TYR A 251 -15.84 9.41 23.08
N LYS A 252 -15.82 10.69 23.52
CA LYS A 252 -17.01 11.44 23.94
C LYS A 252 -18.04 11.67 22.84
N ARG A 253 -17.67 11.52 21.57
CA ARG A 253 -18.57 11.65 20.41
C ARG A 253 -19.12 10.30 19.94
N ILE A 254 -18.63 9.20 20.51
CA ILE A 254 -19.03 7.85 20.11
C ILE A 254 -20.31 7.47 20.86
N THR A 255 -21.35 7.18 20.12
CA THR A 255 -22.62 6.64 20.62
C THR A 255 -22.80 5.21 20.13
N LEU A 256 -23.68 4.42 20.75
CA LEU A 256 -23.97 3.06 20.33
C LEU A 256 -24.34 2.97 18.84
N GLU A 257 -25.16 3.90 18.35
CA GLU A 257 -25.58 3.93 16.94
C GLU A 257 -24.39 4.16 15.98
N LYS A 258 -23.39 4.94 16.40
CA LYS A 258 -22.17 5.14 15.61
C LYS A 258 -21.29 3.90 15.64
N ILE A 259 -21.21 3.20 16.78
CA ILE A 259 -20.53 1.90 16.86
C ILE A 259 -21.17 0.92 15.90
N ILE A 260 -22.48 0.80 15.92
CA ILE A 260 -23.24 -0.05 15.00
C ILE A 260 -22.93 0.32 13.54
N SER A 261 -22.92 1.63 13.20
CA SER A 261 -22.55 2.09 11.86
C SER A 261 -21.12 1.68 11.46
N PHE A 262 -20.15 1.78 12.36
CA PHE A 262 -18.77 1.33 12.11
C PHE A 262 -18.68 -0.18 11.91
N VAL A 263 -19.37 -0.98 12.74
CA VAL A 263 -19.43 -2.44 12.61
C VAL A 263 -20.02 -2.84 11.26
N PHE A 264 -21.16 -2.27 10.89
CA PHE A 264 -21.75 -2.54 9.57
C PHE A 264 -20.87 -2.09 8.41
N SER A 265 -20.12 -0.99 8.56
CA SER A 265 -19.15 -0.57 7.55
C SER A 265 -18.03 -1.59 7.37
N ILE A 266 -17.52 -2.17 8.45
CA ILE A 266 -16.48 -3.22 8.40
C ILE A 266 -17.04 -4.49 7.77
N LEU A 267 -18.21 -4.98 8.22
CA LEU A 267 -18.85 -6.16 7.65
C LEU A 267 -19.10 -5.99 6.15
N PHE A 268 -19.56 -4.81 5.76
CA PHE A 268 -19.77 -4.49 4.35
C PHE A 268 -18.46 -4.44 3.55
N ALA A 269 -17.39 -3.88 4.14
CA ALA A 269 -16.06 -3.91 3.52
C ALA A 269 -15.56 -5.34 3.32
N LEU A 270 -15.77 -6.23 4.28
CA LEU A 270 -15.38 -7.63 4.16
C LEU A 270 -16.15 -8.33 3.02
N CYS A 271 -17.45 -8.04 2.86
CA CYS A 271 -18.22 -8.57 1.72
C CYS A 271 -17.71 -8.03 0.37
N LEU A 272 -17.43 -6.71 0.29
CA LEU A 272 -16.91 -6.06 -0.93
C LEU A 272 -15.49 -6.46 -1.31
N SER A 273 -14.75 -7.12 -0.43
CA SER A 273 -13.39 -7.62 -0.66
C SER A 273 -13.27 -9.14 -0.41
N ALA A 274 -14.40 -9.85 -0.43
CA ALA A 274 -14.44 -11.26 -0.08
C ALA A 274 -13.61 -12.13 -1.02
N GLY A 275 -13.59 -11.85 -2.32
CA GLY A 275 -12.78 -12.57 -3.29
C GLY A 275 -11.28 -12.49 -2.97
N TYR A 276 -10.81 -11.29 -2.61
CA TYR A 276 -9.43 -11.10 -2.18
C TYR A 276 -9.14 -11.80 -0.85
N ILE A 277 -10.00 -11.63 0.15
CA ILE A 277 -9.79 -12.17 1.50
C ILE A 277 -9.81 -13.69 1.49
N PHE A 278 -10.75 -14.32 0.80
CA PHE A 278 -10.91 -15.76 0.80
C PHE A 278 -9.73 -16.46 0.12
N GLN A 279 -9.30 -15.95 -1.03
CA GLN A 279 -8.11 -16.49 -1.69
C GLN A 279 -6.84 -16.32 -0.83
N TYR A 280 -6.65 -15.16 -0.20
CA TYR A 280 -5.53 -14.90 0.69
C TYR A 280 -5.51 -15.89 1.86
N LEU A 281 -6.62 -16.02 2.59
CA LEU A 281 -6.73 -16.91 3.75
C LEU A 281 -6.56 -18.38 3.36
N GLU A 282 -7.12 -18.80 2.23
CA GLU A 282 -6.98 -20.17 1.74
C GLU A 282 -5.53 -20.51 1.43
N GLN A 283 -4.80 -19.63 0.75
CA GLN A 283 -3.39 -19.87 0.43
C GLN A 283 -2.52 -19.89 1.69
N VAL A 284 -2.67 -18.91 2.58
CA VAL A 284 -1.89 -18.82 3.83
C VAL A 284 -2.17 -20.02 4.76
N SER A 285 -3.38 -20.59 4.73
CA SER A 285 -3.70 -21.79 5.51
C SER A 285 -3.15 -23.08 4.90
N SER A 286 -2.85 -23.10 3.60
CA SER A 286 -2.45 -24.30 2.87
C SER A 286 -0.93 -24.56 2.89
N GLN A 287 -0.11 -23.53 3.07
CA GLN A 287 1.35 -23.63 3.12
C GLN A 287 1.96 -22.47 3.89
N LYS A 288 3.25 -22.59 4.25
CA LYS A 288 4.01 -21.51 4.88
C LYS A 288 4.67 -20.64 3.82
N PHE A 289 4.33 -19.36 3.80
CA PHE A 289 4.95 -18.36 2.93
C PHE A 289 6.11 -17.66 3.63
N PHE A 290 7.07 -17.18 2.86
CA PHE A 290 8.24 -16.47 3.37
C PHE A 290 7.84 -15.20 4.15
N PHE A 291 6.87 -14.41 3.66
CA PHE A 291 6.42 -13.22 4.38
C PHE A 291 5.81 -13.51 5.76
N THR A 292 5.15 -14.66 5.92
CA THR A 292 4.60 -15.06 7.23
C THR A 292 5.69 -15.51 8.19
N TRP A 293 6.74 -16.12 7.66
CA TRP A 293 7.90 -16.56 8.44
C TRP A 293 8.77 -15.36 8.84
N THR A 294 9.06 -14.44 7.94
CA THR A 294 9.84 -13.23 8.23
C THR A 294 9.19 -12.36 9.29
N ALA A 295 7.86 -12.19 9.22
CA ALA A 295 7.10 -11.46 10.23
C ALA A 295 7.29 -12.01 11.66
N ARG A 296 7.50 -13.32 11.79
CA ARG A 296 7.67 -13.98 13.10
C ARG A 296 9.12 -14.08 13.54
N ASN A 297 10.05 -14.24 12.61
CA ASN A 297 11.43 -14.62 12.92
C ASN A 297 12.41 -13.45 12.88
N PHE A 298 12.20 -12.47 11.98
CA PHE A 298 13.04 -11.28 11.97
C PHE A 298 12.57 -10.22 12.97
N PRO A 299 13.49 -9.50 13.62
CA PRO A 299 13.13 -8.37 14.46
C PRO A 299 12.52 -7.25 13.61
N VAL A 300 11.55 -6.55 14.19
CA VAL A 300 11.05 -5.31 13.60
C VAL A 300 12.17 -4.27 13.69
N ASN A 301 12.51 -3.66 12.57
CA ASN A 301 13.46 -2.56 12.56
C ASN A 301 12.78 -1.32 13.16
N VAL A 302 13.21 -0.96 14.37
CA VAL A 302 12.61 0.13 15.15
C VAL A 302 13.37 1.42 14.88
N LYS A 303 12.64 2.51 14.71
CA LYS A 303 13.23 3.83 14.59
C LYS A 303 13.67 4.34 15.96
N ASP A 304 14.97 4.30 16.20
CA ASP A 304 15.57 4.70 17.49
C ASP A 304 15.67 6.21 17.71
N THR A 305 15.40 7.02 16.71
CA THR A 305 15.60 8.46 16.82
C THR A 305 14.45 9.15 17.52
N PHE A 306 14.71 9.62 18.75
CA PHE A 306 13.95 10.70 19.35
C PHE A 306 13.98 11.96 18.47
N LEU A 307 12.96 12.77 18.59
CA LEU A 307 12.84 14.09 17.98
C LEU A 307 14.00 15.01 18.42
N VAL A 308 15.10 14.95 17.71
CA VAL A 308 16.05 16.04 17.75
C VAL A 308 15.90 16.79 16.43
N PRO A 309 15.37 18.03 16.44
CA PRO A 309 15.21 18.81 15.22
C PRO A 309 16.60 19.13 14.65
N PHE A 310 16.67 19.15 13.32
CA PHE A 310 17.79 19.78 12.62
C PHE A 310 17.89 21.26 13.07
N PRO A 311 19.05 21.84 13.37
CA PRO A 311 20.42 21.38 13.09
C PRO A 311 21.11 20.60 14.21
N PHE A 312 20.40 20.19 15.26
CA PHE A 312 21.01 19.61 16.46
C PHE A 312 21.29 18.10 16.35
N GLN A 313 20.94 17.47 15.24
CA GLN A 313 21.24 16.07 15.03
C GLN A 313 22.55 15.90 14.24
N ALA A 314 23.62 15.59 14.95
CA ALA A 314 24.78 14.96 14.33
C ALA A 314 24.45 13.47 14.09
N ASP A 315 24.77 12.96 12.92
CA ASP A 315 24.81 11.53 12.67
C ASP A 315 25.75 10.88 13.72
N ARG A 316 25.45 9.64 14.12
CA ARG A 316 26.26 8.85 15.08
C ARG A 316 27.75 8.78 14.70
N TYR A 317 28.10 9.15 13.48
CA TYR A 317 29.45 9.17 12.92
C TYR A 317 29.95 10.58 12.50
N GLY A 318 29.21 11.65 12.82
CA GLY A 318 29.62 13.02 12.49
C GLY A 318 29.57 13.38 11.00
N PHE A 319 28.99 12.53 10.16
CA PHE A 319 28.89 12.76 8.73
C PHE A 319 27.43 12.89 8.31
N TYR A 320 27.14 13.95 7.56
CA TYR A 320 25.96 14.02 6.71
C TYR A 320 26.05 12.87 5.70
N LYS A 321 25.38 11.76 5.94
CA LYS A 321 25.13 10.82 4.85
C LYS A 321 24.15 11.46 3.90
N PRO A 322 24.55 11.75 2.64
CA PRO A 322 23.58 12.13 1.63
C PRO A 322 22.65 10.92 1.46
N PHE A 323 21.46 11.10 1.83
CA PHE A 323 20.24 10.39 1.61
C PHE A 323 20.25 9.13 0.75
N THR A 324 19.54 8.12 1.21
CA THR A 324 18.65 7.38 0.31
C THR A 324 17.50 8.33 -0.07
N PRO A 325 17.36 8.71 -1.32
CA PRO A 325 16.45 9.80 -1.74
C PRO A 325 14.96 9.55 -1.50
N LEU A 326 14.60 8.35 -1.07
CA LEU A 326 13.27 7.77 -1.13
C LEU A 326 12.47 7.87 0.18
N GLU A 327 13.09 7.74 1.32
CA GLU A 327 12.39 7.77 2.62
C GLU A 327 12.54 9.10 3.35
N TRP A 328 13.55 9.85 2.98
CA TRP A 328 14.04 10.97 3.75
C TRP A 328 13.16 12.22 3.73
N PRO A 329 12.58 12.68 2.62
CA PRO A 329 11.71 13.85 2.64
C PRO A 329 10.53 13.69 3.58
N ILE A 330 9.93 12.49 3.62
CA ILE A 330 8.83 12.18 4.52
C ILE A 330 9.30 12.19 5.98
N HIS A 331 10.43 11.55 6.27
CA HIS A 331 10.97 11.49 7.63
C HIS A 331 11.43 12.86 8.14
N GLN A 332 12.06 13.67 7.31
CA GLN A 332 12.47 15.02 7.67
C GLN A 332 11.26 15.92 7.86
N PHE A 333 10.30 15.87 6.93
CA PHE A 333 9.07 16.62 7.10
C PHE A 333 8.35 16.25 8.40
N VAL A 334 8.24 14.97 8.70
CA VAL A 334 7.62 14.49 9.94
C VAL A 334 8.39 14.98 11.15
N ARG A 335 9.72 14.91 11.12
CA ARG A 335 10.56 15.32 12.24
C ARG A 335 10.54 16.85 12.42
N ASP A 336 10.91 17.58 11.38
CA ASP A 336 11.14 19.03 11.49
C ASP A 336 9.83 19.79 11.38
N GLY A 337 8.97 19.43 10.43
CA GLY A 337 7.67 20.05 10.23
C GLY A 337 6.73 19.84 11.42
N LEU A 338 6.66 18.64 11.96
CA LEU A 338 5.84 18.34 13.13
C LEU A 338 6.36 19.06 14.38
N PHE A 339 7.68 19.10 14.59
CA PHE A 339 8.29 19.79 15.71
C PHE A 339 8.04 21.31 15.67
N TYR A 340 8.39 21.98 14.58
CA TYR A 340 8.21 23.44 14.47
C TYR A 340 6.73 23.84 14.48
N ALA A 341 5.88 23.06 13.81
CA ALA A 341 4.46 23.31 13.88
C ALA A 341 3.91 23.11 15.28
N SER A 342 4.44 22.18 16.06
CA SER A 342 4.02 21.99 17.45
C SER A 342 4.40 23.17 18.33
N MET A 343 5.56 23.76 18.13
CA MET A 343 5.95 25.00 18.80
C MET A 343 4.97 26.13 18.48
N MET A 344 4.59 26.29 17.21
CA MET A 344 3.57 27.25 16.80
C MET A 344 2.20 26.94 17.40
N VAL A 345 1.79 25.66 17.37
CA VAL A 345 0.49 25.21 17.86
C VAL A 345 0.34 25.42 19.37
N ILE A 346 1.40 25.24 20.16
CA ILE A 346 1.40 25.52 21.60
C ILE A 346 0.92 26.96 21.88
N LEU A 347 1.33 27.94 21.06
CA LEU A 347 0.99 29.34 21.26
C LEU A 347 -0.51 29.62 21.16
N PHE A 348 -1.24 28.89 20.30
CA PHE A 348 -2.68 29.12 20.07
C PHE A 348 -3.54 27.86 20.29
N TYR A 349 -3.02 26.89 21.08
CA TYR A 349 -3.68 25.60 21.29
C TYR A 349 -5.12 25.72 21.81
N ARG A 350 -5.41 26.71 22.67
CA ARG A 350 -6.78 26.93 23.18
C ARG A 350 -7.77 27.33 22.06
N ARG A 351 -7.31 28.06 21.06
CA ARG A 351 -8.12 28.53 19.92
C ARG A 351 -8.40 27.43 18.88
N LEU A 352 -7.72 26.29 18.97
CA LEU A 352 -7.94 25.17 18.07
C LEU A 352 -9.31 24.51 18.27
N GLY A 353 -9.97 24.21 17.16
CA GLY A 353 -11.16 23.37 17.15
C GLY A 353 -10.89 21.93 17.57
N SER A 354 -11.92 21.22 18.00
CA SER A 354 -11.82 19.82 18.43
C SER A 354 -11.19 18.91 17.36
N LEU A 355 -11.59 19.07 16.10
CA LEU A 355 -11.05 18.26 15.00
C LEU A 355 -9.54 18.51 14.80
N SER A 356 -9.10 19.79 14.81
CA SER A 356 -7.68 20.13 14.70
C SER A 356 -6.86 19.51 15.83
N LYS A 357 -7.34 19.62 17.08
CA LYS A 357 -6.68 18.99 18.24
C LYS A 357 -6.56 17.48 18.07
N THR A 358 -7.61 16.83 17.61
CA THR A 358 -7.60 15.37 17.41
C THR A 358 -6.58 14.97 16.35
N ILE A 359 -6.56 15.62 15.18
CA ILE A 359 -5.60 15.29 14.11
C ILE A 359 -4.16 15.52 14.61
N PHE A 360 -3.92 16.64 15.30
CA PHE A 360 -2.61 16.98 15.87
C PHE A 360 -2.11 15.86 16.81
N TRP A 361 -2.91 15.47 17.78
CA TRP A 361 -2.53 14.40 18.71
C TRP A 361 -2.41 13.04 18.05
N THR A 362 -3.23 12.78 17.02
CA THR A 362 -3.10 11.54 16.24
C THR A 362 -1.72 11.47 15.55
N CYS A 363 -1.24 12.57 14.95
CA CYS A 363 0.11 12.61 14.37
C CYS A 363 1.19 12.31 15.41
N TRP A 364 1.11 12.91 16.60
CA TRP A 364 2.07 12.68 17.67
C TRP A 364 2.04 11.26 18.23
N ILE A 365 0.85 10.71 18.47
CA ILE A 365 0.71 9.33 18.96
C ILE A 365 1.31 8.34 17.94
N LEU A 366 1.02 8.50 16.65
CA LEU A 366 1.61 7.67 15.61
C LEU A 366 3.14 7.81 15.55
N TYR A 367 3.63 9.05 15.71
CA TYR A 367 5.06 9.29 15.74
C TYR A 367 5.73 8.54 16.91
N PHE A 368 5.24 8.72 18.13
CA PHE A 368 5.79 8.02 19.31
C PHE A 368 5.62 6.51 19.22
N SER A 369 4.53 6.04 18.60
CA SER A 369 4.31 4.60 18.37
C SER A 369 5.36 3.97 17.44
N ALA A 370 5.99 4.74 16.57
CA ALA A 370 7.04 4.26 15.67
C ALA A 370 8.42 4.11 16.36
N THR A 371 8.57 4.62 17.58
CA THR A 371 9.84 4.63 18.31
C THR A 371 9.96 3.44 19.27
N SER A 372 11.13 3.32 19.91
CA SER A 372 11.43 2.32 20.94
C SER A 372 10.63 2.48 22.24
N LEU A 373 9.79 3.52 22.36
CA LEU A 373 8.85 3.65 23.47
C LEU A 373 7.84 2.50 23.53
N LEU A 374 7.52 1.89 22.37
CA LEU A 374 6.70 0.69 22.34
C LEU A 374 7.57 -0.58 22.32
N PRO A 375 7.12 -1.66 22.96
CA PRO A 375 7.87 -2.91 23.05
C PRO A 375 7.76 -3.72 21.74
N TRP A 376 8.31 -3.16 20.65
CA TRP A 376 8.20 -3.75 19.29
C TRP A 376 8.72 -5.18 19.22
N ASN A 377 9.92 -5.44 19.72
CA ASN A 377 10.58 -6.74 19.56
C ASN A 377 10.31 -7.72 20.71
N SER A 378 9.77 -7.29 21.83
CA SER A 378 9.42 -8.15 22.96
C SER A 378 7.96 -8.59 22.98
N VAL A 379 7.03 -7.74 22.51
CA VAL A 379 5.58 -8.01 22.56
C VAL A 379 4.93 -7.86 21.19
N LEU A 380 5.06 -6.69 20.54
CA LEU A 380 4.30 -6.34 19.35
C LEU A 380 4.68 -7.20 18.14
N LYS A 381 5.92 -7.65 18.05
CA LYS A 381 6.39 -8.58 17.02
C LYS A 381 5.56 -9.86 16.91
N TYR A 382 5.06 -10.37 18.03
CA TYR A 382 4.29 -11.61 18.07
C TYR A 382 2.80 -11.42 17.76
N THR A 383 2.40 -10.18 17.48
CA THR A 383 1.06 -9.82 16.99
C THR A 383 1.09 -9.62 15.46
N PHE A 384 -0.06 -9.25 14.88
CA PHE A 384 -0.13 -8.85 13.47
C PHE A 384 0.78 -7.63 13.12
N LEU A 385 1.22 -6.87 14.14
CA LEU A 385 2.14 -5.74 13.96
C LEU A 385 3.57 -6.18 13.59
N GLY A 386 3.94 -7.43 13.83
CA GLY A 386 5.22 -7.99 13.37
C GLY A 386 5.36 -7.97 11.85
N SER A 387 4.26 -8.04 11.10
CA SER A 387 4.26 -7.95 9.64
C SER A 387 4.68 -6.57 9.12
N MET A 388 4.73 -5.56 9.97
CA MET A 388 5.21 -4.24 9.55
C MET A 388 6.69 -4.21 9.17
N GLN A 389 7.52 -5.14 9.66
CA GLN A 389 8.97 -5.24 9.40
C GLN A 389 9.77 -3.98 9.84
N TYR A 390 9.20 -2.82 9.64
CA TYR A 390 9.79 -1.51 9.95
C TYR A 390 8.75 -0.59 10.62
N SER A 391 8.97 -0.17 11.87
CA SER A 391 8.04 0.66 12.64
C SER A 391 7.82 2.05 12.03
N GLY A 392 8.82 2.57 11.32
CA GLY A 392 8.76 3.86 10.62
C GLY A 392 7.67 3.94 9.53
N ARG A 393 7.09 2.81 9.12
CA ARG A 393 5.93 2.79 8.21
C ARG A 393 4.70 3.52 8.78
N LEU A 394 4.58 3.59 10.11
CA LEU A 394 3.54 4.41 10.77
C LEU A 394 3.65 5.90 10.43
N LEU A 395 4.85 6.37 10.09
CA LEU A 395 5.10 7.77 9.76
C LEU A 395 4.65 8.15 8.34
N PHE A 396 4.43 7.16 7.48
CA PHE A 396 4.19 7.39 6.05
C PHE A 396 3.01 8.33 5.77
N PHE A 397 1.92 8.22 6.53
CA PHE A 397 0.72 9.02 6.32
C PHE A 397 0.71 10.33 7.14
N ILE A 398 1.70 10.58 8.00
CA ILE A 398 1.76 11.79 8.84
C ILE A 398 1.80 13.08 7.99
N PRO A 399 2.57 13.19 6.89
CA PRO A 399 2.55 14.40 6.06
C PRO A 399 1.13 14.76 5.58
N LEU A 400 0.38 13.80 5.08
CA LEU A 400 -1.01 13.99 4.65
C LEU A 400 -1.91 14.45 5.80
N LEU A 401 -1.83 13.78 6.95
CA LEU A 401 -2.60 14.13 8.13
C LEU A 401 -2.27 15.53 8.65
N PHE A 402 -1.00 15.89 8.62
CA PHE A 402 -0.53 17.18 9.05
C PHE A 402 -1.00 18.31 8.11
N LEU A 403 -0.99 18.07 6.80
CA LEU A 403 -1.57 19.01 5.82
C LEU A 403 -3.08 19.19 6.04
N PHE A 404 -3.79 18.11 6.39
CA PHE A 404 -5.19 18.20 6.81
C PHE A 404 -5.37 18.98 8.12
N PHE A 405 -4.47 18.79 9.10
CA PHE A 405 -4.46 19.58 10.32
C PHE A 405 -4.34 21.08 10.02
N LEU A 406 -3.36 21.47 9.20
CA LEU A 406 -3.17 22.86 8.80
C LEU A 406 -4.40 23.41 8.06
N ALA A 407 -4.96 22.65 7.14
CA ALA A 407 -6.17 23.05 6.40
C ALA A 407 -7.38 23.27 7.32
N VAL A 408 -7.64 22.36 8.26
CA VAL A 408 -8.76 22.47 9.20
C VAL A 408 -8.56 23.60 10.21
N THR A 409 -7.31 23.88 10.58
CA THR A 409 -6.96 24.98 11.49
C THR A 409 -7.06 26.33 10.81
N ASN A 410 -6.99 26.36 9.49
CA ASN A 410 -6.95 27.57 8.67
C ASN A 410 -8.33 28.21 8.53
N ARG A 411 -8.70 29.04 9.49
CA ARG A 411 -9.97 29.80 9.42
C ARG A 411 -9.91 30.97 8.42
N ASN A 412 -8.74 31.53 8.13
CA ASN A 412 -8.54 32.81 7.44
C ASN A 412 -7.64 32.74 6.20
N GLY A 413 -7.43 31.57 5.61
CA GLY A 413 -6.57 31.45 4.43
C GLY A 413 -5.06 31.66 4.65
N PHE A 414 -4.63 32.23 5.76
CA PHE A 414 -3.22 32.50 6.05
C PHE A 414 -2.35 31.25 6.00
N PHE A 415 -2.81 30.13 6.57
CA PHE A 415 -2.10 28.86 6.50
C PHE A 415 -2.01 28.27 5.08
N SER A 416 -2.92 28.64 4.17
CA SER A 416 -2.79 28.26 2.76
C SER A 416 -1.54 28.86 2.12
N ILE A 417 -1.20 30.10 2.47
CA ILE A 417 0.05 30.74 2.02
C ILE A 417 1.26 30.04 2.64
N VAL A 418 1.20 29.75 3.96
CA VAL A 418 2.27 29.01 4.65
C VAL A 418 2.46 27.63 4.01
N LEU A 419 1.37 26.93 3.68
CA LEU A 419 1.40 25.66 2.96
C LEU A 419 2.06 25.79 1.59
N CYS A 420 1.71 26.81 0.79
CA CYS A 420 2.35 27.07 -0.49
C CYS A 420 3.86 27.32 -0.33
N LEU A 421 4.25 28.12 0.64
CA LEU A 421 5.67 28.43 0.90
C LEU A 421 6.44 27.19 1.36
N LEU A 422 5.86 26.39 2.26
CA LEU A 422 6.45 25.12 2.68
C LEU A 422 6.58 24.13 1.53
N THR A 423 5.58 24.06 0.66
CA THR A 423 5.62 23.19 -0.53
C THR A 423 6.67 23.64 -1.52
N LEU A 424 6.74 24.94 -1.80
CA LEU A 424 7.77 25.52 -2.66
C LEU A 424 9.17 25.30 -2.06
N SER A 425 9.34 25.58 -0.77
CA SER A 425 10.59 25.33 -0.07
C SER A 425 11.00 23.85 -0.14
N PHE A 426 10.06 22.94 0.09
CA PHE A 426 10.30 21.50 -0.07
C PHE A 426 10.71 21.14 -1.50
N TYR A 427 10.02 21.67 -2.49
CA TYR A 427 10.34 21.42 -3.89
C TYR A 427 11.74 21.92 -4.24
N PHE A 428 12.10 23.14 -3.86
CA PHE A 428 13.42 23.70 -4.15
C PHE A 428 14.55 23.00 -3.39
N ASN A 429 14.33 22.60 -2.16
CA ASN A 429 15.38 22.02 -1.34
C ASN A 429 15.53 20.50 -1.50
N HIS A 430 14.48 19.80 -1.95
CA HIS A 430 14.49 18.32 -1.99
C HIS A 430 14.23 17.75 -3.37
N VAL A 431 13.41 18.37 -4.20
CA VAL A 431 13.10 17.85 -5.54
C VAL A 431 14.11 18.36 -6.56
N VAL A 432 14.38 19.67 -6.57
CA VAL A 432 15.32 20.29 -7.52
C VAL A 432 16.73 19.69 -7.44
N PRO A 433 17.35 19.48 -6.26
CA PRO A 433 18.67 18.83 -6.18
C PRO A 433 18.69 17.39 -6.72
N GLN A 434 17.54 16.74 -6.83
CA GLN A 434 17.44 15.41 -7.39
C GLN A 434 17.52 15.37 -8.93
N PHE A 435 17.50 16.54 -9.58
CA PHE A 435 17.87 16.66 -10.99
C PHE A 435 19.36 16.39 -11.24
N ASP A 436 20.18 16.31 -10.18
CA ASP A 436 21.55 15.84 -10.32
C ASP A 436 21.55 14.34 -10.65
N THR A 437 21.45 14.07 -11.95
CA THR A 437 21.52 12.73 -12.53
C THR A 437 22.96 12.24 -12.69
N SER A 438 23.93 13.00 -12.17
CA SER A 438 25.36 12.71 -12.32
C SER A 438 25.84 11.57 -11.42
N SER A 439 25.13 11.26 -10.33
CA SER A 439 25.54 10.23 -9.38
C SER A 439 25.66 8.84 -10.04
N LYS A 440 26.74 8.14 -9.75
CA LYS A 440 27.01 6.79 -10.29
C LYS A 440 25.87 5.81 -9.96
N ASN A 441 25.35 5.88 -8.74
CA ASN A 441 24.23 5.01 -8.29
C ASN A 441 22.95 5.27 -9.09
N TYR A 442 22.63 6.53 -9.39
CA TYR A 442 21.47 6.88 -10.20
C TYR A 442 21.57 6.32 -11.61
N LYS A 443 22.73 6.47 -12.27
CA LYS A 443 22.96 5.93 -13.61
C LYS A 443 22.81 4.41 -13.63
N GLN A 444 23.39 3.73 -12.64
CA GLN A 444 23.29 2.27 -12.52
C GLN A 444 21.84 1.82 -12.34
N MET A 445 21.10 2.38 -11.40
CA MET A 445 19.68 2.03 -11.19
C MET A 445 18.83 2.28 -12.45
N ARG A 446 19.06 3.37 -13.16
CA ARG A 446 18.37 3.68 -14.42
C ARG A 446 18.66 2.65 -15.50
N ASP A 447 19.94 2.25 -15.63
CA ASP A 447 20.36 1.30 -16.66
C ASP A 447 19.85 -0.11 -16.33
N ASP A 448 19.82 -0.50 -15.05
CA ASP A 448 19.23 -1.76 -14.58
C ASP A 448 17.71 -1.79 -14.84
N ASN A 449 16.99 -0.71 -14.56
CA ASN A 449 15.54 -0.63 -14.87
C ASN A 449 15.27 -0.73 -16.36
N LYS A 450 16.06 -0.05 -17.23
CA LYS A 450 15.93 -0.18 -18.69
C LYS A 450 16.22 -1.60 -19.18
N LYS A 451 17.20 -2.28 -18.57
CA LYS A 451 17.50 -3.68 -18.87
C LYS A 451 16.32 -4.59 -18.49
N ASN A 452 15.75 -4.37 -17.32
CA ASN A 452 14.58 -5.12 -16.85
C ASN A 452 13.34 -4.87 -17.73
N GLU A 453 13.10 -3.63 -18.16
CA GLU A 453 12.02 -3.32 -19.10
C GLU A 453 12.17 -4.04 -20.45
N LYS A 454 13.41 -4.07 -21.00
CA LYS A 454 13.69 -4.82 -22.23
C LYS A 454 13.48 -6.33 -22.04
N LEU A 455 13.87 -6.85 -20.89
CA LEU A 455 13.69 -8.26 -20.55
C LEU A 455 12.19 -8.60 -20.43
N LEU A 456 11.42 -7.78 -19.71
CA LEU A 456 9.95 -7.93 -19.63
C LEU A 456 9.29 -7.95 -21.00
N LYS A 457 9.67 -7.02 -21.86
CA LYS A 457 9.15 -6.95 -23.23
C LYS A 457 9.48 -8.20 -24.05
N SER A 458 10.70 -8.74 -23.88
CA SER A 458 11.13 -9.98 -24.57
C SER A 458 10.30 -11.18 -24.10
N VAL A 459 10.15 -11.33 -22.77
CA VAL A 459 9.39 -12.43 -22.15
C VAL A 459 7.91 -12.35 -22.55
N TYR A 460 7.33 -11.17 -22.51
CA TYR A 460 5.94 -10.93 -22.91
C TYR A 460 5.68 -11.32 -24.38
N LYS A 461 6.65 -11.05 -25.27
CA LYS A 461 6.60 -11.44 -26.69
C LYS A 461 6.86 -12.93 -26.95
N GLY A 462 7.02 -13.73 -25.92
CA GLY A 462 7.15 -15.17 -25.99
C GLY A 462 8.57 -15.73 -25.97
N ASP A 463 9.59 -14.92 -25.68
CA ASP A 463 10.96 -15.40 -25.46
C ASP A 463 11.05 -16.14 -24.12
N LYS A 464 10.71 -17.42 -24.12
CA LYS A 464 10.68 -18.29 -22.93
C LYS A 464 12.07 -18.70 -22.43
N SER A 465 13.14 -18.35 -23.15
CA SER A 465 14.51 -18.57 -22.67
C SER A 465 14.93 -17.58 -21.59
N LYS A 466 14.16 -16.50 -21.41
CA LYS A 466 14.41 -15.42 -20.47
C LYS A 466 13.23 -15.30 -19.51
N TYR A 467 13.49 -15.27 -18.24
CA TYR A 467 12.48 -15.06 -17.21
C TYR A 467 12.96 -13.96 -16.26
N ILE A 468 11.99 -13.30 -15.65
CA ILE A 468 12.27 -12.28 -14.65
C ILE A 468 12.17 -12.91 -13.28
N ASP A 469 13.23 -12.74 -12.53
CA ASP A 469 13.22 -12.98 -11.10
C ASP A 469 12.35 -11.89 -10.45
N PRO A 470 11.27 -12.22 -9.74
CA PRO A 470 10.50 -11.20 -9.06
C PRO A 470 11.38 -10.54 -8.01
N VAL A 471 11.35 -9.23 -7.97
CA VAL A 471 11.91 -8.49 -6.85
C VAL A 471 10.96 -8.70 -5.68
N GLY A 472 11.32 -9.54 -4.74
CA GLY A 472 10.52 -9.86 -3.56
C GLY A 472 10.04 -11.30 -3.56
N ASP A 473 10.66 -12.10 -2.71
CA ASP A 473 10.38 -13.55 -2.55
C ASP A 473 9.24 -13.82 -1.58
N GLU A 474 8.52 -12.80 -1.14
CA GLU A 474 7.57 -12.86 -0.05
C GLU A 474 6.45 -13.88 -0.28
N TYR A 475 6.04 -14.09 -1.54
CA TYR A 475 4.91 -14.96 -1.89
C TYR A 475 5.31 -16.34 -2.34
N TYR A 476 6.58 -16.72 -2.14
CA TYR A 476 7.02 -18.11 -2.27
C TYR A 476 6.76 -18.90 -1.01
N ASN A 477 6.65 -20.22 -1.20
CA ASN A 477 6.80 -21.17 -0.10
C ASN A 477 8.16 -20.95 0.59
N LEU A 478 8.21 -21.10 1.91
CA LEU A 478 9.41 -20.87 2.70
C LEU A 478 10.62 -21.69 2.23
N ASP A 479 10.37 -22.93 1.83
CA ASP A 479 11.44 -23.84 1.36
C ASP A 479 12.01 -23.42 0.00
N ILE A 480 11.18 -22.84 -0.89
CA ILE A 480 11.64 -22.31 -2.17
C ILE A 480 12.49 -21.07 -1.96
N ASN A 481 12.08 -20.18 -1.06
CA ASN A 481 12.81 -18.94 -0.80
C ASN A 481 14.23 -19.18 -0.27
N ASN A 482 14.42 -20.25 0.49
CA ASN A 482 15.74 -20.62 1.01
C ASN A 482 16.67 -21.24 -0.05
N GLN A 483 16.20 -21.38 -1.30
CA GLN A 483 16.94 -21.99 -2.40
C GLN A 483 16.91 -21.07 -3.63
N ASP A 484 17.90 -21.23 -4.51
CA ASP A 484 17.90 -20.51 -5.77
C ASP A 484 16.88 -21.12 -6.74
N ILE A 485 15.82 -20.35 -7.05
CA ILE A 485 14.75 -20.80 -7.96
C ILE A 485 15.25 -21.05 -9.41
N ARG A 486 16.45 -20.58 -9.74
CA ARG A 486 17.11 -20.86 -11.04
C ARG A 486 17.65 -22.27 -11.15
N LEU A 487 17.76 -23.01 -10.04
CA LEU A 487 18.26 -24.35 -10.05
C LEU A 487 17.36 -25.31 -10.86
N PRO A 488 17.96 -26.30 -11.56
CA PRO A 488 17.20 -27.25 -12.40
C PRO A 488 16.05 -27.94 -11.68
N GLN A 489 16.16 -28.14 -10.38
CA GLN A 489 15.10 -28.73 -9.56
C GLN A 489 13.78 -27.94 -9.54
N PHE A 490 13.77 -26.65 -9.91
CA PHE A 490 12.58 -25.82 -10.01
C PHE A 490 12.19 -25.51 -11.46
N THR A 491 13.17 -25.51 -12.37
CA THR A 491 12.98 -25.11 -13.77
C THR A 491 12.86 -26.29 -14.73
N GLU A 492 13.21 -27.50 -14.29
CA GLU A 492 13.19 -28.72 -15.07
C GLU A 492 12.36 -29.81 -14.40
N PHE A 493 11.93 -30.78 -15.20
CA PHE A 493 11.28 -32.00 -14.67
C PHE A 493 12.30 -32.83 -13.88
N GLN A 494 11.90 -33.30 -12.72
CA GLN A 494 12.67 -34.27 -11.93
C GLN A 494 11.97 -35.61 -11.99
N THR A 495 12.63 -36.61 -12.60
CA THR A 495 12.08 -37.94 -12.85
C THR A 495 13.03 -39.04 -12.39
N GLY A 496 12.51 -40.27 -12.24
CA GLY A 496 13.35 -41.46 -12.12
C GLY A 496 14.10 -41.77 -13.43
N LYS A 497 15.18 -42.55 -13.34
CA LYS A 497 16.11 -42.83 -14.48
C LYS A 497 15.40 -43.43 -15.71
N ASP A 498 14.31 -44.14 -15.53
CA ASP A 498 13.60 -44.90 -16.59
C ASP A 498 12.33 -44.19 -17.09
N VAL A 499 12.04 -42.99 -16.61
CA VAL A 499 10.88 -42.20 -17.01
C VAL A 499 11.30 -41.19 -18.05
N LYS A 500 10.65 -41.21 -19.21
CA LYS A 500 10.92 -40.24 -20.27
C LYS A 500 9.78 -39.22 -20.34
N ILE A 501 10.14 -37.95 -20.50
CA ILE A 501 9.19 -36.87 -20.75
C ILE A 501 9.50 -36.25 -22.11
N SER A 502 8.47 -36.08 -22.91
CA SER A 502 8.55 -35.55 -24.27
C SER A 502 7.40 -34.57 -24.56
N THR A 503 7.40 -33.97 -25.72
CA THR A 503 6.34 -33.09 -26.24
C THR A 503 5.93 -31.98 -25.27
N ILE A 504 6.91 -31.42 -24.54
CA ILE A 504 6.63 -30.39 -23.53
C ILE A 504 6.13 -29.11 -24.21
N LYS A 505 4.93 -28.69 -23.84
CA LYS A 505 4.32 -27.42 -24.28
C LYS A 505 3.91 -26.63 -23.04
N LYS A 506 4.50 -25.44 -22.88
CA LYS A 506 4.15 -24.49 -21.83
C LYS A 506 3.49 -23.26 -22.45
N ARG A 507 2.26 -23.00 -22.04
CA ARG A 507 1.46 -21.81 -22.42
C ARG A 507 1.02 -21.08 -21.15
N TYR A 508 0.28 -19.98 -21.34
CA TYR A 508 -0.37 -19.32 -20.21
C TYR A 508 -1.22 -20.34 -19.43
N ASN A 509 -1.00 -20.44 -18.12
CA ASN A 509 -1.74 -21.33 -17.20
C ASN A 509 -1.89 -22.79 -17.65
N LEU A 510 -1.01 -23.29 -18.50
CA LEU A 510 -1.09 -24.66 -19.01
C LEU A 510 0.30 -25.23 -19.28
N LEU A 511 0.59 -26.37 -18.66
CA LEU A 511 1.75 -27.22 -18.94
C LEU A 511 1.25 -28.56 -19.47
N GLU A 512 1.59 -28.88 -20.72
CA GLU A 512 1.28 -30.16 -21.37
C GLU A 512 2.56 -30.93 -21.64
N PHE A 513 2.55 -32.24 -21.45
CA PHE A 513 3.66 -33.13 -21.77
C PHE A 513 3.21 -34.58 -21.92
N ASP A 514 3.98 -35.34 -22.68
CA ASP A 514 3.84 -36.78 -22.79
C ASP A 514 4.82 -37.46 -21.84
N ILE A 515 4.37 -38.50 -21.16
CA ILE A 515 5.17 -39.29 -20.22
C ILE A 515 5.15 -40.75 -20.63
N GLU A 516 6.33 -41.37 -20.63
CA GLU A 516 6.54 -42.81 -20.79
C GLU A 516 7.02 -43.38 -19.45
N VAL A 517 6.25 -44.30 -18.89
CA VAL A 517 6.54 -45.03 -17.64
C VAL A 517 6.78 -46.49 -18.00
N PRO A 518 7.86 -47.14 -17.48
CA PRO A 518 8.10 -48.56 -17.68
C PRO A 518 6.94 -49.44 -17.14
N ASP A 519 6.60 -50.48 -17.86
CA ASP A 519 5.49 -51.39 -17.54
C ASP A 519 5.67 -52.16 -16.23
N ASP A 520 6.92 -52.29 -15.75
CA ASP A 520 7.27 -52.96 -14.49
C ASP A 520 7.00 -52.08 -13.25
N LYS A 521 6.75 -50.77 -13.44
CA LYS A 521 6.50 -49.87 -12.33
C LYS A 521 5.02 -49.64 -12.09
N LYS A 522 4.57 -50.00 -10.87
CA LYS A 522 3.18 -49.79 -10.44
C LYS A 522 2.82 -48.31 -10.34
N GLU A 523 3.77 -47.43 -9.98
CA GLU A 523 3.56 -46.02 -9.77
C GLU A 523 4.91 -45.27 -9.77
N THR A 524 4.97 -44.14 -10.43
CA THR A 524 6.15 -43.27 -10.42
C THR A 524 5.77 -41.85 -10.01
N THR A 525 6.64 -41.21 -9.24
CA THR A 525 6.46 -39.81 -8.83
C THR A 525 7.43 -38.92 -9.59
N ILE A 526 6.91 -37.88 -10.23
CA ILE A 526 7.69 -36.86 -10.90
C ILE A 526 7.46 -35.50 -10.26
N SER A 527 8.46 -34.61 -10.30
CA SER A 527 8.29 -33.19 -10.00
C SER A 527 8.28 -32.39 -11.31
N ILE A 528 7.35 -31.47 -11.43
CA ILE A 528 7.22 -30.61 -12.61
C ILE A 528 7.75 -29.20 -12.36
N PRO A 529 8.17 -28.45 -13.40
CA PRO A 529 8.76 -27.12 -13.29
C PRO A 529 7.71 -26.02 -13.01
N MET A 530 6.97 -26.18 -11.90
CA MET A 530 5.96 -25.25 -11.44
C MET A 530 5.96 -25.16 -9.91
N ILE A 531 5.71 -23.96 -9.38
CA ILE A 531 5.53 -23.75 -7.94
C ILE A 531 4.10 -24.09 -7.55
N TRP A 532 3.96 -24.82 -6.46
CA TRP A 532 2.65 -25.20 -5.97
C TRP A 532 1.93 -24.05 -5.26
N TYR A 533 0.69 -23.84 -5.68
CA TYR A 533 -0.33 -23.09 -4.96
C TYR A 533 -1.62 -23.89 -4.97
N LYS A 534 -2.43 -23.77 -3.93
CA LYS A 534 -3.68 -24.52 -3.83
C LYS A 534 -4.65 -24.10 -4.93
N GLY A 535 -4.97 -25.03 -5.82
CA GLY A 535 -5.81 -24.80 -7.01
C GLY A 535 -5.28 -25.52 -8.26
N TYR A 536 -4.05 -26.00 -8.26
CA TYR A 536 -3.54 -26.77 -9.39
C TYR A 536 -4.31 -28.09 -9.55
N ARG A 537 -4.56 -28.47 -10.81
CA ARG A 537 -5.17 -29.74 -11.21
C ARG A 537 -4.35 -30.36 -12.33
N ALA A 538 -4.36 -31.70 -12.37
CA ALA A 538 -3.81 -32.48 -13.45
C ALA A 538 -4.93 -33.27 -14.14
N GLU A 539 -4.97 -33.20 -15.45
CA GLU A 539 -5.84 -33.99 -16.31
C GLU A 539 -4.98 -35.00 -17.05
N TYR A 540 -5.42 -36.26 -17.07
CA TYR A 540 -4.71 -37.37 -17.70
C TYR A 540 -5.52 -37.88 -18.90
N SER A 541 -4.83 -38.08 -20.02
CA SER A 541 -5.41 -38.73 -21.17
C SER A 541 -5.65 -40.23 -20.89
N LYS A 542 -6.39 -40.88 -21.76
CA LYS A 542 -6.60 -42.31 -21.69
C LYS A 542 -5.24 -43.06 -21.71
N GLY A 543 -4.89 -43.73 -20.65
CA GLY A 543 -3.63 -44.41 -20.45
C GLY A 543 -2.68 -43.73 -19.47
N ALA A 544 -2.70 -42.38 -19.34
CA ALA A 544 -1.93 -41.68 -18.33
C ALA A 544 -2.77 -41.41 -17.08
N GLU A 545 -2.74 -42.29 -16.12
CA GLU A 545 -3.48 -42.16 -14.87
C GLU A 545 -2.55 -41.83 -13.72
N GLY A 546 -3.02 -41.02 -12.77
CA GLY A 546 -2.25 -40.64 -11.61
C GLY A 546 -3.06 -39.90 -10.55
N SER A 547 -2.38 -39.47 -9.50
CA SER A 547 -2.96 -38.66 -8.44
C SER A 547 -3.06 -37.19 -8.84
N GLN A 548 -3.94 -36.46 -8.16
CA GLN A 548 -3.99 -35.00 -8.28
C GLN A 548 -2.65 -34.37 -7.85
N PRO A 549 -2.27 -33.19 -8.40
CA PRO A 549 -1.07 -32.48 -7.98
C PRO A 549 -1.09 -32.22 -6.47
N VAL A 550 -0.06 -32.61 -5.78
CA VAL A 550 0.04 -32.46 -4.34
C VAL A 550 1.31 -31.71 -3.95
N LEU A 551 1.23 -31.02 -2.84
CA LEU A 551 2.37 -30.45 -2.17
C LEU A 551 3.04 -31.52 -1.30
N LYS A 552 4.28 -31.86 -1.58
CA LYS A 552 5.01 -32.84 -0.79
C LYS A 552 5.44 -32.25 0.54
N GLN A 553 5.10 -32.93 1.62
CA GLN A 553 5.63 -32.61 2.93
C GLN A 553 6.99 -33.28 3.10
N ARG A 554 7.98 -32.54 3.58
CA ARG A 554 9.26 -33.09 3.99
C ARG A 554 9.55 -32.80 5.46
N ALA A 555 10.16 -33.76 6.14
CA ALA A 555 10.69 -33.56 7.48
C ALA A 555 12.05 -32.86 7.42
N PHE A 556 12.34 -32.03 8.42
CA PHE A 556 13.69 -31.51 8.60
C PHE A 556 14.69 -32.66 8.86
N THR A 557 15.85 -32.57 8.24
CA THR A 557 16.96 -33.46 8.57
C THR A 557 17.52 -33.11 9.96
N GLU A 558 18.23 -34.07 10.57
CA GLU A 558 18.86 -33.80 11.88
C GLU A 558 19.88 -32.67 11.85
N SER A 559 20.58 -32.48 10.71
CA SER A 559 21.50 -31.36 10.51
C SER A 559 20.79 -30.01 10.47
N GLU A 560 19.68 -29.90 9.73
CA GLU A 560 18.84 -28.69 9.69
C GLU A 560 18.23 -28.38 11.06
N LEU A 561 17.84 -29.40 11.83
CA LEU A 561 17.38 -29.23 13.19
C LEU A 561 18.47 -28.77 14.16
N LYS A 562 19.74 -29.18 13.91
CA LYS A 562 20.89 -28.74 14.71
C LYS A 562 21.32 -27.31 14.39
N GLU A 563 21.25 -26.91 13.13
CA GLU A 563 21.57 -25.58 12.68
C GLU A 563 20.54 -24.55 13.18
N ASN A 564 19.25 -24.89 13.10
CA ASN A 564 18.18 -24.09 13.67
C ASN A 564 18.15 -24.05 15.22
N LYS A 565 18.81 -25.01 15.89
CA LYS A 565 18.95 -25.02 17.37
C LYS A 565 19.81 -23.89 17.91
N LYS A 566 20.70 -23.30 17.08
CA LYS A 566 21.51 -22.14 17.51
C LYS A 566 20.69 -20.86 17.66
N ASP A 567 19.57 -20.73 16.92
CA ASP A 567 18.78 -19.50 16.92
C ASP A 567 17.37 -19.61 17.50
N ARG A 568 16.65 -20.75 17.39
CA ARG A 568 15.35 -21.01 18.04
C ARG A 568 14.95 -22.47 17.95
N LYS A 569 14.28 -23.02 18.99
CA LYS A 569 13.67 -24.33 18.95
C LYS A 569 12.48 -24.33 17.97
N PRO A 570 12.49 -25.11 16.87
CA PRO A 570 11.30 -25.26 16.03
C PRO A 570 10.16 -25.88 16.85
N THR A 571 8.96 -25.36 16.69
CA THR A 571 7.76 -26.00 17.25
C THR A 571 7.48 -27.33 16.55
N VAL A 572 6.72 -28.22 17.16
CA VAL A 572 6.40 -29.54 16.55
C VAL A 572 5.78 -29.40 15.16
N SER A 573 5.02 -28.31 14.92
CA SER A 573 4.45 -27.97 13.62
C SER A 573 5.48 -27.52 12.57
N GLU A 574 6.69 -27.14 12.97
CA GLU A 574 7.76 -26.68 12.09
C GLU A 574 8.69 -27.82 11.64
N LYS A 575 8.54 -29.01 12.19
CA LYS A 575 9.34 -30.19 11.80
C LYS A 575 8.98 -30.76 10.44
N VAL A 576 7.81 -30.42 9.91
CA VAL A 576 7.34 -30.87 8.60
C VAL A 576 7.04 -29.62 7.77
N LEU A 577 7.81 -29.41 6.71
CA LEU A 577 7.63 -28.32 5.75
C LEU A 577 7.22 -28.88 4.39
N ASN A 578 6.45 -28.08 3.68
CA ASN A 578 6.18 -28.28 2.27
C ASN A 578 7.33 -27.69 1.45
N ASP A 579 7.88 -28.44 0.49
CA ASP A 579 8.99 -27.96 -0.34
C ASP A 579 8.55 -27.04 -1.49
N GLY A 580 7.26 -26.77 -1.61
CA GLY A 580 6.71 -25.82 -2.60
C GLY A 580 6.66 -26.34 -4.04
N LYS A 581 7.06 -27.57 -4.31
CA LYS A 581 7.03 -28.16 -5.66
C LYS A 581 5.72 -28.90 -5.90
N ILE A 582 5.37 -29.05 -7.18
CA ILE A 582 4.25 -29.90 -7.59
C ILE A 582 4.77 -31.30 -7.91
N TYR A 583 4.18 -32.30 -7.27
CA TYR A 583 4.44 -33.70 -7.51
C TYR A 583 3.23 -34.36 -8.15
N LEU A 584 3.49 -35.17 -9.16
CA LEU A 584 2.49 -36.00 -9.80
C LEU A 584 2.86 -37.47 -9.61
N SER A 585 1.91 -38.26 -9.14
CA SER A 585 2.03 -39.71 -9.06
C SER A 585 1.33 -40.31 -10.26
N ILE A 586 2.08 -40.97 -11.14
CA ILE A 586 1.62 -41.42 -12.46
C ILE A 586 1.79 -42.94 -12.53
N ARG A 587 0.77 -43.63 -13.03
CA ARG A 587 0.73 -45.10 -13.12
C ARG A 587 1.01 -45.62 -14.51
N ASN A 588 0.54 -44.89 -15.53
CA ASN A 588 0.61 -45.36 -16.91
C ASN A 588 1.16 -44.27 -17.82
N SER A 589 1.77 -44.67 -18.93
CA SER A 589 2.21 -43.75 -19.99
C SER A 589 1.01 -43.02 -20.63
N GLY A 590 1.23 -41.78 -21.06
CA GLY A 590 0.20 -41.01 -21.75
C GLY A 590 0.43 -39.48 -21.71
N HIS A 591 -0.60 -38.72 -22.02
CA HIS A 591 -0.56 -37.28 -22.09
C HIS A 591 -1.09 -36.65 -20.79
N VAL A 592 -0.37 -35.69 -20.24
CA VAL A 592 -0.71 -34.99 -18.99
C VAL A 592 -0.84 -33.51 -19.26
N LYS A 593 -1.88 -32.90 -18.69
CA LYS A 593 -2.13 -31.47 -18.67
C LYS A 593 -2.20 -30.98 -17.24
N VAL A 594 -1.44 -29.94 -16.92
CA VAL A 594 -1.47 -29.31 -15.59
C VAL A 594 -1.81 -27.84 -15.73
N SER A 595 -2.80 -27.39 -14.96
CA SER A 595 -3.24 -25.99 -14.95
C SER A 595 -3.75 -25.56 -13.58
N TYR A 596 -3.72 -24.27 -13.30
CA TYR A 596 -4.31 -23.69 -12.11
C TYR A 596 -5.79 -23.37 -12.33
N HIS A 597 -6.62 -23.76 -11.39
CA HIS A 597 -8.05 -23.44 -11.36
C HIS A 597 -8.42 -22.80 -10.03
N LYS A 598 -9.32 -21.83 -10.07
CA LYS A 598 -9.89 -21.29 -8.83
C LYS A 598 -10.58 -22.39 -8.04
N THR A 599 -10.35 -22.41 -6.74
CA THR A 599 -11.00 -23.34 -5.82
C THR A 599 -12.45 -22.95 -5.55
N PHE A 600 -13.23 -23.83 -4.95
CA PHE A 600 -14.60 -23.51 -4.53
C PHE A 600 -14.64 -22.30 -3.58
N ILE A 601 -13.69 -22.21 -2.64
CA ILE A 601 -13.60 -21.10 -1.69
C ILE A 601 -13.33 -19.77 -2.41
N GLN A 602 -12.47 -19.78 -3.41
CA GLN A 602 -12.17 -18.58 -4.22
C GLN A 602 -13.39 -18.16 -5.04
N TYR A 603 -14.09 -19.09 -5.70
CA TYR A 603 -15.33 -18.78 -6.41
C TYR A 603 -16.42 -18.23 -5.48
N LEU A 604 -16.59 -18.81 -4.30
CA LEU A 604 -17.54 -18.32 -3.30
C LEU A 604 -17.20 -16.87 -2.88
N GLY A 605 -15.92 -16.60 -2.61
CA GLY A 605 -15.46 -15.25 -2.27
C GLY A 605 -15.76 -14.24 -3.37
N PHE A 606 -15.43 -14.54 -4.62
CA PHE A 606 -15.73 -13.68 -5.76
C PHE A 606 -17.24 -13.49 -5.98
N MET A 607 -18.04 -14.53 -5.79
CA MET A 607 -19.50 -14.43 -5.90
C MET A 607 -20.08 -13.44 -4.87
N ILE A 608 -19.65 -13.55 -3.61
CA ILE A 608 -20.06 -12.61 -2.54
C ILE A 608 -19.63 -11.19 -2.89
N GLU A 609 -18.40 -11.01 -3.35
CA GLU A 609 -17.85 -9.70 -3.73
C GLU A 609 -18.65 -9.08 -4.88
N TRP A 610 -18.90 -9.81 -5.96
CA TRP A 610 -19.65 -9.34 -7.11
C TRP A 610 -21.09 -8.96 -6.77
N ILE A 611 -21.78 -9.81 -6.02
CA ILE A 611 -23.14 -9.51 -5.54
C ILE A 611 -23.14 -8.21 -4.71
N SER A 612 -22.15 -8.05 -3.83
CA SER A 612 -22.03 -6.86 -2.99
C SER A 612 -21.79 -5.59 -3.81
N TRP A 613 -20.93 -5.63 -4.84
CA TRP A 613 -20.71 -4.49 -5.74
C TRP A 613 -21.94 -4.15 -6.60
N ILE A 614 -22.67 -5.17 -7.06
CA ILE A 614 -23.94 -4.98 -7.78
C ILE A 614 -24.96 -4.28 -6.89
N LEU A 615 -25.10 -4.69 -5.62
CA LEU A 615 -25.98 -4.04 -4.65
C LEU A 615 -25.59 -2.58 -4.42
N VAL A 616 -24.29 -2.28 -4.29
CA VAL A 616 -23.80 -0.89 -4.22
C VAL A 616 -24.26 -0.07 -5.41
N PHE A 617 -24.08 -0.61 -6.61
CA PHE A 617 -24.48 0.06 -7.86
C PHE A 617 -25.98 0.40 -7.85
N PHE A 618 -26.86 -0.53 -7.48
CA PHE A 618 -28.29 -0.31 -7.41
C PHE A 618 -28.68 0.73 -6.34
N ILE A 619 -28.05 0.69 -5.16
CA ILE A 619 -28.28 1.69 -4.11
C ILE A 619 -27.93 3.11 -4.59
N PHE A 620 -26.78 3.26 -5.28
CA PHE A 620 -26.40 4.56 -5.83
C PHE A 620 -27.32 5.01 -6.96
N LYS A 621 -27.72 4.11 -7.86
CA LYS A 621 -28.67 4.40 -8.94
C LYS A 621 -30.01 4.88 -8.39
N GLN A 622 -30.58 4.18 -7.41
CA GLN A 622 -31.85 4.56 -6.77
C GLN A 622 -31.76 5.93 -6.06
N LYS A 623 -30.64 6.20 -5.39
CA LYS A 623 -30.40 7.49 -4.74
C LYS A 623 -30.28 8.63 -5.75
N TYR A 624 -29.64 8.39 -6.88
CA TYR A 624 -29.49 9.36 -7.96
C TYR A 624 -30.85 9.69 -8.61
N SER A 625 -31.68 8.67 -8.88
CA SER A 625 -33.03 8.84 -9.41
C SER A 625 -33.90 9.70 -8.49
N LYS A 626 -33.95 9.38 -7.19
CA LYS A 626 -34.71 10.17 -6.21
C LYS A 626 -34.27 11.62 -6.10
N ASN A 627 -32.97 11.90 -6.20
CA ASN A 627 -32.44 13.27 -6.21
C ASN A 627 -32.84 14.04 -7.49
N LYS A 628 -32.96 13.36 -8.63
CA LYS A 628 -33.35 13.96 -9.91
C LYS A 628 -34.84 14.30 -9.93
N GLU A 629 -35.69 13.49 -9.27
CA GLU A 629 -37.10 13.75 -9.10
C GLU A 629 -37.41 14.93 -8.14
N GLN A 630 -36.53 15.14 -7.15
CA GLN A 630 -36.64 16.28 -6.21
C GLN A 630 -36.16 17.62 -6.75
N PHE A 631 -35.33 17.61 -7.81
CA PHE A 631 -34.81 18.81 -8.49
C PHE A 631 -34.92 18.57 -10.00
N PRO A 632 -36.10 18.70 -10.63
CA PRO A 632 -36.21 18.78 -12.08
C PRO A 632 -35.40 20.01 -12.55
N SER A 633 -34.51 19.79 -13.52
CA SER A 633 -33.58 20.75 -14.11
C SER A 633 -34.26 22.00 -14.64
#